data_c507f5fdfae3b155ac10865a75024508
#
_entry.id   c507f5fdfae3b155ac10865a75024508
#
_cell.length_a   1.000
_cell.length_b   1.000
_cell.length_c   1.000
_cell.angle_alpha   90.00
_cell.angle_beta   90.00
_cell.angle_gamma   90.00
#
_symmetry.space_group_name_H-M   'P 1'
#
loop_
_entity.id
_entity.type
_entity.pdbx_description
1 polymer ?
#
loop_
_entity_poly.entity_id
_entity_poly.type
_entity_poly.pdbx_seq_one_letter_code
_entity_poly.pdbx_strand_id
1 'polypeptide(L)'
;YILSHKGALTGMAIPVGITLIVGGGYHGKSTLLEALQTGVYNHIAGDGREYVITDNTAVKLRAEDGRGIRNVDISMFIKDLPNKKDTTAFSTPDASGSTSQAAGVIESLEAGSRLFLIDEDTSATNFMLRDDFMQEVINREKEPITPFLERARDLYEKAGVSTILVAGSSGAFFYIADEILQMDNYLPVDITEKVKTLCLKHKAPRTQAPGFQIPDFHRTLPPFRREASDMSRRGGRGSRSQHEHMKAKVFGKDSFSVSYTHLTL
;
A
#
# COMPACT_ATOMS: atom_id res chain seq x y z
N TYR A 1 -27.45 -1.59 4.73
CA TYR A 1 -27.04 -2.97 4.42
C TYR A 1 -28.01 -3.94 5.08
N ILE A 2 -28.41 -4.99 4.38
CA ILE A 2 -29.32 -6.01 4.92
C ILE A 2 -28.51 -7.27 5.20
N LEU A 3 -28.40 -7.63 6.46
CA LEU A 3 -27.77 -8.85 6.91
C LEU A 3 -28.76 -10.02 6.87
N SER A 4 -28.32 -11.19 6.41
CA SER A 4 -29.17 -12.39 6.25
C SER A 4 -29.82 -12.87 7.56
N HIS A 5 -29.19 -12.61 8.72
CA HIS A 5 -29.63 -13.12 10.01
C HIS A 5 -29.96 -12.03 11.05
N LYS A 6 -29.66 -10.75 10.77
CA LYS A 6 -29.89 -9.65 11.72
C LYS A 6 -30.71 -8.48 11.16
N GLY A 7 -31.20 -8.60 9.90
CA GLY A 7 -32.03 -7.55 9.29
C GLY A 7 -31.22 -6.34 8.79
N ALA A 8 -31.83 -5.17 8.76
CA ALA A 8 -31.25 -3.94 8.26
C ALA A 8 -30.24 -3.36 9.27
N LEU A 9 -29.06 -3.02 8.78
CA LEU A 9 -28.04 -2.30 9.52
C LEU A 9 -27.77 -0.95 8.83
N THR A 10 -27.79 0.12 9.61
CA THR A 10 -27.42 1.46 9.14
C THR A 10 -26.07 1.85 9.73
N GLY A 11 -25.20 2.38 8.91
CA GLY A 11 -23.85 2.79 9.33
C GLY A 11 -23.24 3.79 8.36
N MET A 12 -22.04 4.27 8.68
CA MET A 12 -21.23 5.10 7.80
C MET A 12 -20.72 4.27 6.63
N ALA A 13 -20.76 4.84 5.42
CA ALA A 13 -20.16 4.26 4.24
C ALA A 13 -19.10 5.21 3.69
N ILE A 14 -17.91 4.70 3.39
CA ILE A 14 -16.85 5.41 2.70
C ILE A 14 -16.88 4.97 1.24
N PRO A 15 -17.15 5.89 0.29
CA PRO A 15 -17.23 5.54 -1.13
C PRO A 15 -15.86 5.24 -1.73
N VAL A 16 -15.85 4.69 -2.94
CA VAL A 16 -14.62 4.58 -3.76
C VAL A 16 -14.13 5.98 -4.11
N GLY A 17 -12.81 6.13 -4.21
CA GLY A 17 -12.17 7.42 -4.46
C GLY A 17 -11.07 7.73 -3.46
N ILE A 18 -10.81 9.00 -3.23
CA ILE A 18 -9.83 9.50 -2.28
C ILE A 18 -10.57 10.12 -1.09
N THR A 19 -10.54 9.44 0.05
CA THR A 19 -11.15 9.90 1.30
C THR A 19 -10.07 10.37 2.27
N LEU A 20 -10.24 11.57 2.81
CA LEU A 20 -9.40 12.08 3.89
C LEU A 20 -10.10 11.95 5.23
N ILE A 21 -9.36 11.49 6.22
CA ILE A 21 -9.76 11.51 7.63
C ILE A 21 -8.89 12.55 8.34
N VAL A 22 -9.50 13.65 8.78
CA VAL A 22 -8.81 14.77 9.42
C VAL A 22 -9.35 15.01 10.83
N GLY A 23 -8.72 15.90 11.58
CA GLY A 23 -9.17 16.30 12.93
C GLY A 23 -7.99 16.48 13.88
N GLY A 24 -8.25 17.03 15.06
CA GLY A 24 -7.26 17.25 16.10
C GLY A 24 -6.62 15.96 16.63
N GLY A 25 -5.57 16.11 17.43
CA GLY A 25 -5.00 14.99 18.17
C GLY A 25 -6.04 14.34 19.09
N TYR A 26 -5.95 13.02 19.28
CA TYR A 26 -6.79 12.22 20.19
C TYR A 26 -8.30 12.17 19.85
N HIS A 27 -8.73 12.61 18.68
CA HIS A 27 -10.14 12.54 18.24
C HIS A 27 -10.52 11.23 17.55
N GLY A 28 -9.63 10.23 17.48
CA GLY A 28 -9.95 8.88 16.99
C GLY A 28 -9.61 8.61 15.53
N LYS A 29 -8.84 9.47 14.83
CA LYS A 29 -8.41 9.25 13.44
C LYS A 29 -7.72 7.91 13.23
N SER A 30 -6.63 7.65 13.96
CA SER A 30 -5.88 6.41 13.85
C SER A 30 -6.68 5.20 14.34
N THR A 31 -7.59 5.38 15.31
CA THR A 31 -8.51 4.33 15.77
C THR A 31 -9.47 3.91 14.65
N LEU A 32 -10.02 4.87 13.89
CA LEU A 32 -10.88 4.58 12.74
C LEU A 32 -10.08 3.86 11.64
N LEU A 33 -8.87 4.34 11.33
CA LEU A 33 -8.02 3.69 10.33
C LEU A 33 -7.66 2.26 10.74
N GLU A 34 -7.37 2.01 12.02
CA GLU A 34 -7.10 0.67 12.53
C GLU A 34 -8.33 -0.25 12.44
N ALA A 35 -9.52 0.28 12.74
CA ALA A 35 -10.75 -0.46 12.54
C ALA A 35 -10.95 -0.87 11.08
N LEU A 36 -10.72 0.05 10.12
CA LEU A 36 -10.78 -0.24 8.70
C LEU A 36 -9.70 -1.26 8.28
N GLN A 37 -8.49 -1.17 8.82
CA GLN A 37 -7.42 -2.11 8.54
C GLN A 37 -7.78 -3.54 8.96
N THR A 38 -8.41 -3.71 10.12
CA THR A 38 -8.84 -5.03 10.60
C THR A 38 -10.15 -5.49 9.98
N GLY A 39 -10.94 -4.58 9.42
CA GLY A 39 -12.22 -4.86 8.76
C GLY A 39 -12.14 -5.71 7.49
N VAL A 40 -10.92 -6.08 7.02
CA VAL A 40 -10.69 -7.06 5.95
C VAL A 40 -10.90 -8.50 6.44
N TYR A 41 -10.88 -8.73 7.75
CA TYR A 41 -11.04 -10.04 8.36
C TYR A 41 -12.46 -10.25 8.89
N ASN A 42 -12.86 -11.52 9.04
CA ASN A 42 -14.08 -11.87 9.72
C ASN A 42 -13.93 -11.66 11.23
N HIS A 43 -14.91 -11.04 11.85
CA HIS A 43 -14.95 -10.76 13.27
C HIS A 43 -16.02 -11.62 13.98
N ILE A 44 -15.74 -12.00 15.23
CA ILE A 44 -16.72 -12.69 16.09
C ILE A 44 -17.67 -11.67 16.70
N ALA A 45 -18.88 -12.13 17.06
CA ALA A 45 -19.87 -11.28 17.74
C ALA A 45 -19.32 -10.80 19.09
N GLY A 46 -19.41 -9.49 19.34
CA GLY A 46 -19.03 -8.87 20.62
C GLY A 46 -17.57 -8.42 20.70
N ASP A 47 -16.77 -8.49 19.64
CA ASP A 47 -15.40 -7.95 19.62
C ASP A 47 -15.34 -6.42 19.37
N GLY A 48 -16.49 -5.80 19.09
CA GLY A 48 -16.60 -4.37 18.80
C GLY A 48 -16.17 -3.97 17.39
N ARG A 49 -15.88 -4.93 16.52
CA ARG A 49 -15.51 -4.74 15.11
C ARG A 49 -16.38 -5.55 14.15
N GLU A 50 -17.32 -6.31 14.65
CA GLU A 50 -18.17 -7.24 13.89
C GLU A 50 -19.01 -6.60 12.78
N TYR A 51 -19.12 -5.27 12.78
CA TYR A 51 -19.84 -4.51 11.76
C TYR A 51 -18.91 -3.62 10.91
N VAL A 52 -17.61 -3.73 11.07
CA VAL A 52 -16.63 -3.06 10.21
C VAL A 52 -16.33 -3.94 9.02
N ILE A 53 -16.63 -3.44 7.82
CA ILE A 53 -16.39 -4.15 6.57
C ILE A 53 -15.50 -3.28 5.69
N THR A 54 -14.36 -3.82 5.29
CA THR A 54 -13.40 -3.16 4.39
C THR A 54 -13.20 -4.05 3.16
N ASP A 55 -12.82 -3.45 2.03
CA ASP A 55 -12.43 -4.21 0.83
C ASP A 55 -11.34 -5.22 1.19
N ASN A 56 -11.54 -6.49 0.81
CA ASN A 56 -10.66 -7.59 1.18
C ASN A 56 -9.26 -7.52 0.56
N THR A 57 -9.05 -6.60 -0.39
CA THR A 57 -7.75 -6.32 -1.02
C THR A 57 -7.05 -5.11 -0.40
N ALA A 58 -7.62 -4.51 0.66
CA ALA A 58 -7.06 -3.34 1.30
C ALA A 58 -5.68 -3.61 1.92
N VAL A 59 -4.75 -2.69 1.72
CA VAL A 59 -3.40 -2.76 2.28
C VAL A 59 -3.08 -1.46 3.02
N LYS A 60 -2.56 -1.58 4.24
CA LYS A 60 -1.98 -0.44 4.96
C LYS A 60 -0.55 -0.20 4.50
N LEU A 61 -0.31 0.98 3.96
CA LEU A 61 1.00 1.43 3.52
C LEU A 61 1.65 2.33 4.58
N ARG A 62 2.92 2.11 4.81
CA ARG A 62 3.75 2.91 5.73
C ARG A 62 5.20 2.94 5.26
N ALA A 63 5.98 3.87 5.78
CA ALA A 63 7.42 3.84 5.63
C ALA A 63 8.03 2.73 6.50
N GLU A 64 9.01 2.01 5.95
CA GLU A 64 9.71 0.90 6.60
C GLU A 64 11.21 1.04 6.34
N ASP A 65 11.88 1.88 7.16
CA ASP A 65 13.33 2.04 7.05
C ASP A 65 14.04 0.72 7.30
N GLY A 66 15.08 0.45 6.49
CA GLY A 66 15.85 -0.79 6.59
C GLY A 66 15.24 -1.98 5.87
N ARG A 67 14.07 -1.85 5.25
CA ARG A 67 13.43 -2.94 4.52
C ARG A 67 14.25 -3.35 3.29
N GLY A 68 14.41 -4.67 3.08
CA GLY A 68 14.98 -5.21 1.85
C GLY A 68 13.97 -5.15 0.68
N ILE A 69 14.43 -4.66 -0.49
CA ILE A 69 13.64 -4.63 -1.73
C ILE A 69 14.38 -5.45 -2.78
N ARG A 70 13.64 -6.22 -3.58
CA ARG A 70 14.21 -7.03 -4.66
C ARG A 70 13.40 -6.90 -5.94
N ASN A 71 14.06 -6.39 -6.98
CA ASN A 71 13.56 -6.34 -8.35
C ASN A 71 12.14 -5.75 -8.45
N VAL A 72 11.95 -4.57 -7.87
CA VAL A 72 10.68 -3.82 -7.90
C VAL A 72 10.85 -2.61 -8.80
N ASP A 73 9.91 -2.37 -9.71
CA ASP A 73 9.87 -1.15 -10.50
C ASP A 73 9.28 -0.01 -9.68
N ILE A 74 10.13 0.81 -9.07
CA ILE A 74 9.72 1.99 -8.28
C ILE A 74 9.66 3.27 -9.13
N SER A 75 9.83 3.19 -10.44
CA SER A 75 9.96 4.36 -11.32
C SER A 75 8.70 5.23 -11.40
N MET A 76 7.54 4.72 -10.96
CA MET A 76 6.33 5.52 -10.78
C MET A 76 6.55 6.69 -9.81
N PHE A 77 7.36 6.46 -8.76
CA PHE A 77 7.60 7.42 -7.69
C PHE A 77 9.04 7.92 -7.63
N ILE A 78 10.01 7.12 -8.03
CA ILE A 78 11.43 7.45 -7.87
C ILE A 78 12.14 7.22 -9.21
N LYS A 79 12.70 8.31 -9.76
CA LYS A 79 13.46 8.30 -11.03
C LYS A 79 14.78 9.03 -10.85
N ASP A 80 15.70 8.77 -11.77
CA ASP A 80 16.95 9.54 -11.91
C ASP A 80 17.75 9.67 -10.61
N LEU A 81 17.93 8.55 -9.92
CA LEU A 81 18.73 8.51 -8.70
C LEU A 81 20.15 9.02 -8.94
N PRO A 82 20.74 9.85 -8.05
CA PRO A 82 22.09 10.40 -8.21
C PRO A 82 23.17 9.32 -8.38
N ASN A 83 22.97 8.14 -7.79
CA ASN A 83 23.86 6.99 -7.90
C ASN A 83 23.65 6.15 -9.16
N LYS A 84 22.76 6.59 -10.08
CA LYS A 84 22.40 5.91 -11.34
C LYS A 84 21.89 4.47 -11.18
N LYS A 85 21.40 4.10 -10.00
CA LYS A 85 20.73 2.79 -9.84
C LYS A 85 19.47 2.75 -10.69
N ASP A 86 19.25 1.60 -11.33
CA ASP A 86 18.06 1.34 -12.10
C ASP A 86 16.83 1.30 -11.15
N THR A 87 15.84 2.13 -11.43
CA THR A 87 14.59 2.22 -10.67
C THR A 87 13.48 1.36 -11.26
N THR A 88 13.67 0.79 -12.45
CA THR A 88 12.72 -0.15 -13.09
C THR A 88 12.90 -1.59 -12.61
N ALA A 89 14.07 -1.91 -12.06
CA ALA A 89 14.41 -3.20 -11.46
C ALA A 89 15.17 -3.01 -10.13
N PHE A 90 14.62 -2.17 -9.27
CA PHE A 90 15.31 -1.69 -8.08
C PHE A 90 15.48 -2.78 -7.03
N SER A 91 16.71 -2.83 -6.48
CA SER A 91 17.06 -3.75 -5.39
C SER A 91 17.97 -3.06 -4.38
N THR A 92 17.69 -3.27 -3.11
CA THR A 92 18.53 -2.81 -1.99
C THR A 92 18.29 -3.71 -0.78
N PRO A 93 19.30 -4.00 0.03
CA PRO A 93 19.12 -4.68 1.31
C PRO A 93 18.60 -3.75 2.41
N ASP A 94 18.70 -2.42 2.21
CA ASP A 94 18.44 -1.40 3.22
C ASP A 94 17.80 -0.18 2.54
N ALA A 95 16.47 -0.13 2.54
CA ALA A 95 15.71 0.95 1.92
C ALA A 95 15.43 2.08 2.90
N SER A 96 15.49 3.33 2.42
CA SER A 96 14.94 4.47 3.15
C SER A 96 13.42 4.40 3.23
N GLY A 97 12.81 5.17 4.15
CA GLY A 97 11.36 5.22 4.32
C GLY A 97 10.61 5.54 3.04
N SER A 98 11.04 6.55 2.27
CA SER A 98 10.41 6.89 0.98
C SER A 98 10.56 5.79 -0.06
N THR A 99 11.71 5.13 -0.10
CA THR A 99 11.97 4.04 -1.06
C THR A 99 11.16 2.79 -0.71
N SER A 100 11.08 2.44 0.58
CA SER A 100 10.27 1.31 1.05
C SER A 100 8.78 1.54 0.81
N GLN A 101 8.31 2.77 1.02
CA GLN A 101 6.91 3.12 0.79
C GLN A 101 6.57 3.11 -0.70
N ALA A 102 7.44 3.63 -1.57
CA ALA A 102 7.29 3.52 -3.03
C ALA A 102 7.19 2.06 -3.47
N ALA A 103 8.09 1.20 -2.99
CA ALA A 103 8.05 -0.23 -3.28
C ALA A 103 6.77 -0.89 -2.74
N GLY A 104 6.32 -0.52 -1.54
CA GLY A 104 5.08 -1.01 -0.94
C GLY A 104 3.84 -0.72 -1.79
N VAL A 105 3.75 0.48 -2.39
CA VAL A 105 2.67 0.80 -3.35
C VAL A 105 2.72 -0.12 -4.55
N ILE A 106 3.88 -0.27 -5.19
CA ILE A 106 4.02 -1.10 -6.39
C ILE A 106 3.72 -2.58 -6.11
N GLU A 107 4.24 -3.12 -5.02
CA GLU A 107 3.99 -4.51 -4.62
C GLU A 107 2.50 -4.74 -4.30
N SER A 108 1.82 -3.74 -3.71
CA SER A 108 0.39 -3.80 -3.46
C SER A 108 -0.43 -3.76 -4.75
N LEU A 109 -0.02 -2.96 -5.74
CA LEU A 109 -0.63 -2.96 -7.08
C LEU A 109 -0.45 -4.33 -7.76
N GLU A 110 0.75 -4.90 -7.69
CA GLU A 110 1.05 -6.23 -8.22
C GLU A 110 0.21 -7.33 -7.55
N ALA A 111 -0.05 -7.18 -6.24
CA ALA A 111 -0.92 -8.09 -5.48
C ALA A 111 -2.42 -7.89 -5.77
N GLY A 112 -2.79 -6.89 -6.58
CA GLY A 112 -4.19 -6.62 -6.95
C GLY A 112 -4.96 -5.81 -5.91
N SER A 113 -4.28 -5.05 -5.06
CA SER A 113 -4.95 -4.17 -4.09
C SER A 113 -5.77 -3.08 -4.81
N ARG A 114 -6.98 -2.83 -4.29
CA ARG A 114 -7.90 -1.80 -4.76
C ARG A 114 -8.13 -0.69 -3.75
N LEU A 115 -7.56 -0.82 -2.55
CA LEU A 115 -7.69 0.15 -1.49
C LEU A 115 -6.38 0.30 -0.71
N PHE A 116 -5.87 1.52 -0.67
CA PHE A 116 -4.75 1.89 0.19
C PHE A 116 -5.23 2.59 1.45
N LEU A 117 -4.74 2.14 2.59
CA LEU A 117 -4.91 2.76 3.89
C LEU A 117 -3.58 3.40 4.29
N ILE A 118 -3.57 4.71 4.46
CA ILE A 118 -2.35 5.48 4.71
C ILE A 118 -2.54 6.38 5.94
N ASP A 119 -1.53 6.42 6.79
CA ASP A 119 -1.45 7.36 7.89
C ASP A 119 -0.24 8.28 7.66
N GLU A 120 -0.48 9.60 7.61
CA GLU A 120 0.58 10.58 7.40
C GLU A 120 1.69 10.45 8.44
N ASP A 121 1.33 10.18 9.71
CA ASP A 121 2.28 10.08 10.83
C ASP A 121 3.23 8.87 10.71
N THR A 122 2.85 7.82 9.98
CA THR A 122 3.67 6.63 9.74
C THR A 122 4.28 6.57 8.35
N SER A 123 4.15 7.65 7.60
CA SER A 123 4.62 7.78 6.22
C SER A 123 5.87 8.64 6.12
N ALA A 124 6.68 8.41 5.09
CA ALA A 124 7.80 9.29 4.80
C ALA A 124 7.29 10.61 4.23
N THR A 125 7.59 11.73 4.90
CA THR A 125 7.06 13.06 4.54
C THR A 125 7.35 13.43 3.08
N ASN A 126 8.58 13.21 2.61
CA ASN A 126 9.01 13.52 1.24
C ASN A 126 8.38 12.59 0.18
N PHE A 127 7.93 11.40 0.58
CA PHE A 127 7.13 10.53 -0.27
C PHE A 127 5.67 11.01 -0.36
N MET A 128 5.11 11.49 0.74
CA MET A 128 3.70 11.88 0.78
C MET A 128 3.42 13.17 0.04
N LEU A 129 4.20 14.19 0.31
CA LEU A 129 4.03 15.52 -0.27
C LEU A 129 5.35 16.26 -0.30
N ARG A 130 5.37 17.34 -1.07
CA ARG A 130 6.49 18.27 -1.11
C ARG A 130 5.99 19.68 -0.87
N ASP A 131 6.60 20.34 0.07
CA ASP A 131 6.31 21.74 0.39
C ASP A 131 6.60 22.67 -0.80
N ASP A 132 5.70 23.60 -1.10
CA ASP A 132 5.83 24.52 -2.24
C ASP A 132 7.08 25.40 -2.14
N PHE A 133 7.47 25.80 -0.93
CA PHE A 133 8.69 26.60 -0.71
C PHE A 133 9.95 25.77 -1.00
N MET A 134 9.97 24.51 -0.58
CA MET A 134 11.06 23.60 -0.91
C MET A 134 11.16 23.34 -2.43
N GLN A 135 10.04 23.35 -3.14
CA GLN A 135 10.02 23.21 -4.60
C GLN A 135 10.60 24.45 -5.32
N GLU A 136 10.54 25.63 -4.71
CA GLU A 136 11.17 26.85 -5.24
C GLU A 136 12.68 26.87 -5.01
N VAL A 137 13.14 26.31 -3.90
CA VAL A 137 14.57 26.30 -3.52
C VAL A 137 15.34 25.18 -4.24
N ILE A 138 14.74 24.00 -4.33
CA ILE A 138 15.36 22.84 -4.97
C ILE A 138 14.66 22.58 -6.30
N ASN A 139 15.40 22.76 -7.40
CA ASN A 139 14.87 22.48 -8.73
C ASN A 139 14.39 21.03 -8.83
N ARG A 140 13.22 20.83 -9.43
CA ARG A 140 12.58 19.53 -9.61
C ARG A 140 13.46 18.53 -10.38
N GLU A 141 14.28 18.99 -11.31
CA GLU A 141 15.22 18.12 -12.04
C GLU A 141 16.25 17.39 -11.15
N LYS A 142 16.46 17.92 -9.94
CA LYS A 142 17.34 17.34 -8.92
C LYS A 142 16.60 16.50 -7.88
N GLU A 143 15.29 16.44 -7.97
CA GLU A 143 14.45 15.68 -7.02
C GLU A 143 13.97 14.38 -7.65
N PRO A 144 14.50 13.24 -7.20
CA PRO A 144 14.14 11.94 -7.77
C PRO A 144 12.74 11.48 -7.39
N ILE A 145 12.13 12.05 -6.35
CA ILE A 145 10.86 11.59 -5.80
C ILE A 145 9.68 12.37 -6.39
N THR A 146 8.71 11.65 -6.97
CA THR A 146 7.38 12.16 -7.28
C THR A 146 6.48 11.84 -6.09
N PRO A 147 5.92 12.84 -5.38
CA PRO A 147 5.11 12.60 -4.19
C PRO A 147 3.83 11.80 -4.46
N PHE A 148 3.36 11.08 -3.45
CA PHE A 148 2.09 10.36 -3.50
C PHE A 148 0.91 11.28 -3.81
N LEU A 149 0.91 12.51 -3.26
CA LEU A 149 -0.08 13.55 -3.56
C LEU A 149 -0.31 13.74 -5.07
N GLU A 150 0.76 13.70 -5.86
CA GLU A 150 0.70 13.90 -7.31
C GLU A 150 0.29 12.63 -8.09
N ARG A 151 0.28 11.47 -7.44
CA ARG A 151 -0.06 10.17 -8.02
C ARG A 151 -1.41 9.63 -7.61
N ALA A 152 -1.93 10.06 -6.45
CA ALA A 152 -3.14 9.49 -5.87
C ALA A 152 -4.34 9.54 -6.82
N ARG A 153 -4.53 10.66 -7.55
CA ARG A 153 -5.63 10.79 -8.52
C ARG A 153 -5.45 9.85 -9.71
N ASP A 154 -4.24 9.74 -10.24
CA ASP A 154 -3.93 8.81 -11.33
C ASP A 154 -4.10 7.33 -10.89
N LEU A 155 -3.72 6.98 -9.65
CA LEU A 155 -3.93 5.66 -9.08
C LEU A 155 -5.42 5.30 -9.03
N TYR A 156 -6.27 6.25 -8.66
CA TYR A 156 -7.71 6.03 -8.68
C TYR A 156 -8.27 5.93 -10.09
N GLU A 157 -8.01 6.92 -10.94
CA GLU A 157 -8.65 7.03 -12.26
C GLU A 157 -8.12 6.01 -13.28
N LYS A 158 -6.83 5.64 -13.21
CA LYS A 158 -6.17 4.78 -14.20
C LYS A 158 -5.90 3.37 -13.70
N ALA A 159 -5.69 3.18 -12.40
CA ALA A 159 -5.46 1.87 -11.80
C ALA A 159 -6.66 1.34 -10.99
N GLY A 160 -7.71 2.14 -10.77
CA GLY A 160 -8.89 1.74 -10.01
C GLY A 160 -8.65 1.57 -8.51
N VAL A 161 -7.60 2.21 -7.98
CA VAL A 161 -7.21 2.06 -6.57
C VAL A 161 -7.66 3.25 -5.75
N SER A 162 -8.55 3.02 -4.81
CA SER A 162 -9.02 4.02 -3.84
C SER A 162 -7.99 4.23 -2.73
N THR A 163 -8.05 5.39 -2.07
CA THR A 163 -7.17 5.71 -0.95
C THR A 163 -7.96 6.29 0.21
N ILE A 164 -7.76 5.75 1.41
CA ILE A 164 -8.18 6.38 2.66
C ILE A 164 -6.91 6.87 3.37
N LEU A 165 -6.80 8.18 3.53
CA LEU A 165 -5.64 8.84 4.11
C LEU A 165 -6.01 9.57 5.39
N VAL A 166 -5.35 9.23 6.50
CA VAL A 166 -5.35 10.05 7.71
C VAL A 166 -4.34 11.18 7.53
N ALA A 167 -4.82 12.42 7.53
CA ALA A 167 -3.99 13.62 7.41
C ALA A 167 -4.13 14.49 8.66
N GLY A 168 -3.00 14.86 9.25
CA GLY A 168 -2.94 15.64 10.47
C GLY A 168 -2.28 17.01 10.30
N SER A 169 -1.37 17.15 9.34
CA SER A 169 -0.51 18.33 9.23
C SER A 169 -0.62 19.08 7.91
N SER A 170 -1.03 18.45 6.82
CA SER A 170 -1.02 19.07 5.49
C SER A 170 -2.42 19.26 4.89
N GLY A 171 -2.74 20.51 4.51
CA GLY A 171 -3.93 20.83 3.73
C GLY A 171 -3.82 20.54 2.22
N ALA A 172 -2.66 20.14 1.73
CA ALA A 172 -2.45 19.88 0.31
C ALA A 172 -3.36 18.75 -0.22
N PHE A 173 -3.65 17.75 0.60
CA PHE A 173 -4.52 16.63 0.24
C PHE A 173 -5.98 17.01 0.05
N PHE A 174 -6.44 18.16 0.59
CA PHE A 174 -7.83 18.61 0.38
C PHE A 174 -8.18 18.82 -1.09
N TYR A 175 -7.20 19.18 -1.92
CA TYR A 175 -7.43 19.46 -3.35
C TYR A 175 -7.65 18.21 -4.19
N ILE A 176 -7.22 17.05 -3.73
CA ILE A 176 -7.38 15.78 -4.44
C ILE A 176 -8.46 14.88 -3.86
N ALA A 177 -9.01 15.23 -2.69
CA ALA A 177 -10.00 14.42 -1.99
C ALA A 177 -11.38 14.47 -2.65
N ASP A 178 -12.05 13.33 -2.71
CA ASP A 178 -13.46 13.22 -3.08
C ASP A 178 -14.36 13.41 -1.87
N GLU A 179 -13.96 12.87 -0.72
CA GLU A 179 -14.64 12.95 0.56
C GLU A 179 -13.68 13.37 1.68
N ILE A 180 -14.17 14.19 2.61
CA ILE A 180 -13.37 14.66 3.75
C ILE A 180 -14.18 14.50 5.03
N LEU A 181 -13.71 13.59 5.89
CA LEU A 181 -14.31 13.27 7.18
C LEU A 181 -13.49 13.91 8.30
N GLN A 182 -14.12 14.75 9.09
CA GLN A 182 -13.53 15.28 10.33
C GLN A 182 -13.87 14.37 11.49
N MET A 183 -12.87 13.87 12.20
CA MET A 183 -13.08 13.21 13.48
C MET A 183 -13.22 14.24 14.59
N ASP A 184 -14.34 14.25 15.27
CA ASP A 184 -14.61 15.09 16.43
C ASP A 184 -15.17 14.22 17.57
N ASN A 185 -14.41 14.13 18.67
CA ASN A 185 -14.78 13.30 19.82
C ASN A 185 -15.19 11.86 19.43
N TYR A 186 -14.39 11.23 18.56
CA TYR A 186 -14.62 9.87 18.02
C TYR A 186 -15.84 9.74 17.08
N LEU A 187 -16.46 10.83 16.69
CA LEU A 187 -17.56 10.84 15.72
C LEU A 187 -17.07 11.40 14.38
N PRO A 188 -17.31 10.72 13.26
CA PRO A 188 -17.00 11.25 11.94
C PRO A 188 -18.09 12.24 11.50
N VAL A 189 -17.65 13.37 10.98
CA VAL A 189 -18.52 14.41 10.41
C VAL A 189 -18.05 14.70 8.99
N ASP A 190 -18.93 14.60 8.01
CA ASP A 190 -18.63 15.00 6.64
C ASP A 190 -18.49 16.54 6.56
N ILE A 191 -17.31 17.00 6.15
CA ILE A 191 -16.99 18.41 5.95
C ILE A 191 -16.58 18.73 4.51
N THR A 192 -16.85 17.83 3.57
CA THR A 192 -16.40 17.90 2.18
C THR A 192 -16.76 19.24 1.53
N GLU A 193 -18.02 19.64 1.56
CA GLU A 193 -18.48 20.88 0.92
C GLU A 193 -17.86 22.13 1.56
N LYS A 194 -17.74 22.12 2.89
CA LYS A 194 -17.08 23.20 3.64
C LYS A 194 -15.62 23.39 3.18
N VAL A 195 -14.90 22.28 3.10
CA VAL A 195 -13.47 22.33 2.73
C VAL A 195 -13.29 22.67 1.25
N LYS A 196 -14.10 22.10 0.35
CA LYS A 196 -14.08 22.47 -1.07
C LYS A 196 -14.30 23.98 -1.29
N THR A 197 -15.26 24.57 -0.56
CA THR A 197 -15.49 26.02 -0.60
C THR A 197 -14.28 26.81 -0.10
N LEU A 198 -13.58 26.32 0.92
CA LEU A 198 -12.34 26.95 1.39
C LEU A 198 -11.20 26.82 0.40
N CYS A 199 -11.05 25.65 -0.25
CA CYS A 199 -10.03 25.44 -1.28
C CYS A 199 -10.12 26.44 -2.44
N LEU A 200 -11.32 26.89 -2.80
CA LEU A 200 -11.49 27.94 -3.83
C LEU A 200 -10.84 29.29 -3.46
N LYS A 201 -10.62 29.54 -2.17
CA LYS A 201 -10.01 30.79 -1.66
C LYS A 201 -8.50 30.69 -1.48
N HIS A 202 -7.94 29.51 -1.59
CA HIS A 202 -6.52 29.23 -1.40
C HIS A 202 -5.89 28.74 -2.70
N LYS A 203 -4.59 28.94 -2.85
CA LYS A 203 -3.84 28.45 -4.00
C LYS A 203 -3.66 26.93 -3.90
N ALA A 204 -4.02 26.21 -4.96
CA ALA A 204 -3.75 24.78 -5.04
C ALA A 204 -2.23 24.51 -5.06
N PRO A 205 -1.79 23.38 -4.48
CA PRO A 205 -0.39 22.97 -4.57
C PRO A 205 0.01 22.78 -6.04
N ARG A 206 1.26 23.08 -6.34
CA ARG A 206 1.82 22.88 -7.68
C ARG A 206 2.02 21.38 -7.90
N THR A 207 1.41 20.85 -8.94
CA THR A 207 1.57 19.46 -9.36
C THR A 207 2.26 19.43 -10.73
N GLN A 208 3.35 18.68 -10.84
CA GLN A 208 4.13 18.55 -12.08
C GLN A 208 4.61 17.10 -12.28
N ALA A 209 3.79 16.12 -11.88
CA ALA A 209 4.17 14.72 -12.03
C ALA A 209 4.46 14.37 -13.50
N PRO A 210 5.51 13.61 -13.79
CA PRO A 210 5.72 13.02 -15.10
C PRO A 210 4.59 12.07 -15.44
N GLY A 211 4.48 11.65 -16.71
CA GLY A 211 3.40 10.74 -17.16
C GLY A 211 3.23 9.54 -16.24
N PHE A 212 1.99 9.19 -15.95
CA PHE A 212 1.64 8.02 -15.14
C PHE A 212 1.70 6.76 -16.00
N GLN A 213 2.40 5.76 -15.52
CA GLN A 213 2.48 4.46 -16.15
C GLN A 213 2.48 3.38 -15.06
N ILE A 214 1.60 2.39 -15.21
CA ILE A 214 1.58 1.21 -14.34
C ILE A 214 2.69 0.27 -14.82
N PRO A 215 3.55 -0.24 -13.92
CA PRO A 215 4.56 -1.22 -14.29
C PRO A 215 3.96 -2.49 -14.88
N ASP A 216 4.72 -3.16 -15.74
CA ASP A 216 4.37 -4.51 -16.19
C ASP A 216 4.75 -5.52 -15.10
N PHE A 217 3.74 -6.19 -14.55
CA PHE A 217 3.91 -7.15 -13.45
C PHE A 217 4.19 -8.59 -13.90
N HIS A 218 4.60 -8.81 -15.12
CA HIS A 218 4.94 -10.15 -15.62
C HIS A 218 6.26 -10.65 -15.01
N ARG A 219 6.16 -11.36 -13.90
CA ARG A 219 7.29 -12.05 -13.28
C ARG A 219 7.41 -13.47 -13.82
N THR A 220 8.55 -13.79 -14.44
CA THR A 220 8.89 -15.16 -14.82
C THR A 220 9.76 -15.79 -13.75
N LEU A 221 9.33 -16.90 -13.19
CA LEU A 221 10.18 -17.72 -12.33
C LEU A 221 11.21 -18.42 -13.24
N PRO A 222 12.52 -18.35 -12.92
CA PRO A 222 13.50 -19.12 -13.66
C PRO A 222 13.16 -20.63 -13.52
N PRO A 223 13.33 -21.42 -14.59
CA PRO A 223 13.09 -22.87 -14.52
C PRO A 223 13.90 -23.46 -13.37
N PHE A 224 13.27 -24.30 -12.57
CA PHE A 224 13.91 -24.96 -11.43
C PHE A 224 15.09 -25.80 -11.96
N ARG A 225 16.31 -25.31 -11.87
CA ARG A 225 17.52 -26.09 -12.14
C ARG A 225 17.65 -27.09 -10.99
N ARG A 226 17.28 -28.36 -11.23
CA ARG A 226 17.73 -29.46 -10.38
C ARG A 226 19.26 -29.42 -10.45
N GLU A 227 19.92 -29.08 -9.35
CA GLU A 227 21.37 -29.22 -9.27
C GLU A 227 21.69 -30.70 -9.48
N ALA A 228 22.47 -30.98 -10.51
CA ALA A 228 22.86 -32.33 -10.90
C ALA A 228 23.74 -33.07 -9.85
N SER A 229 24.00 -32.40 -8.71
CA SER A 229 24.86 -32.95 -7.63
C SER A 229 24.17 -33.98 -6.74
N ASP A 230 22.85 -34.20 -6.83
CA ASP A 230 22.15 -35.19 -5.99
C ASP A 230 21.95 -36.56 -6.68
N MET A 231 22.29 -36.69 -7.94
CA MET A 231 22.11 -37.93 -8.68
C MET A 231 23.26 -38.94 -8.56
N SER A 232 24.44 -38.56 -8.02
CA SER A 232 25.61 -39.46 -7.97
C SER A 232 25.75 -40.31 -6.69
N ARG A 233 24.83 -40.23 -5.74
CA ARG A 233 24.92 -40.94 -4.45
C ARG A 233 23.77 -41.87 -4.10
N ARG A 234 23.07 -42.47 -5.07
CA ARG A 234 22.10 -43.55 -4.77
C ARG A 234 22.12 -44.69 -5.79
N GLY A 235 23.21 -45.43 -5.76
CA GLY A 235 23.16 -46.83 -6.13
C GLY A 235 22.77 -47.65 -4.89
N GLY A 236 21.51 -48.14 -4.80
CA GLY A 236 21.06 -48.97 -3.70
C GLY A 236 19.57 -49.28 -3.80
N ARG A 237 19.26 -50.55 -4.12
CA ARG A 237 17.92 -51.15 -4.23
C ARG A 237 17.01 -50.83 -3.04
N GLY A 238 15.75 -50.47 -3.30
CA GLY A 238 14.67 -50.42 -2.30
C GLY A 238 13.47 -49.61 -2.78
N SER A 239 12.50 -50.29 -3.37
CA SER A 239 11.15 -49.77 -3.65
C SER A 239 10.48 -49.35 -2.35
N ARG A 240 10.29 -48.05 -2.14
CA ARG A 240 9.31 -47.46 -1.20
C ARG A 240 8.72 -46.25 -1.84
N SER A 241 7.40 -46.18 -1.90
CA SER A 241 6.61 -45.02 -2.34
C SER A 241 7.12 -43.75 -1.61
N GLN A 242 7.84 -42.90 -2.32
CA GLN A 242 8.27 -41.62 -1.79
C GLN A 242 7.16 -40.60 -2.05
N HIS A 243 6.51 -40.17 -1.01
CA HIS A 243 5.83 -38.85 -1.02
C HIS A 243 6.89 -37.80 -1.35
N GLU A 244 6.79 -37.19 -2.51
CA GLU A 244 7.66 -36.06 -2.89
C GLU A 244 7.36 -34.87 -1.99
N HIS A 245 8.21 -34.61 -1.02
CA HIS A 245 8.19 -33.39 -0.26
C HIS A 245 8.88 -32.28 -1.08
N MET A 246 8.13 -31.29 -1.50
CA MET A 246 8.70 -30.09 -2.09
C MET A 246 9.40 -29.27 -1.00
N LYS A 247 10.69 -29.03 -1.15
CA LYS A 247 11.46 -28.14 -0.27
C LYS A 247 11.61 -26.80 -0.95
N ALA A 248 11.03 -25.75 -0.36
CA ALA A 248 11.29 -24.38 -0.77
C ALA A 248 12.42 -23.78 0.08
N LYS A 249 13.44 -23.22 -0.56
CA LYS A 249 14.47 -22.42 0.13
C LYS A 249 14.06 -20.97 0.14
N VAL A 250 13.90 -20.40 1.33
CA VAL A 250 13.66 -18.96 1.52
C VAL A 250 15.01 -18.32 1.86
N PHE A 251 15.38 -17.29 1.09
CA PHE A 251 16.66 -16.55 1.25
C PHE A 251 17.95 -17.37 1.20
N GLY A 252 17.90 -18.56 0.60
CA GLY A 252 19.09 -19.40 0.40
C GLY A 252 19.65 -20.10 1.66
N LYS A 253 19.07 -19.89 2.83
CA LYS A 253 19.56 -20.45 4.11
C LYS A 253 18.60 -21.44 4.75
N ASP A 254 17.30 -21.23 4.67
CA ASP A 254 16.31 -22.07 5.32
C ASP A 254 15.51 -22.88 4.30
N SER A 255 15.24 -24.13 4.61
CA SER A 255 14.42 -25.02 3.80
C SER A 255 13.16 -25.40 4.56
N PHE A 256 11.99 -25.11 3.98
CA PHE A 256 10.70 -25.57 4.49
C PHE A 256 10.23 -26.79 3.69
N SER A 257 9.75 -27.80 4.41
CA SER A 257 9.09 -28.95 3.79
C SER A 257 7.59 -28.66 3.72
N VAL A 258 7.03 -28.63 2.51
CA VAL A 258 5.59 -28.44 2.31
C VAL A 258 4.95 -29.79 2.05
N SER A 259 4.02 -30.20 2.92
CA SER A 259 3.20 -31.39 2.74
C SER A 259 1.91 -31.02 2.00
N TYR A 260 1.64 -31.67 0.86
CA TYR A 260 0.46 -31.42 0.01
C TYR A 260 -0.87 -31.92 0.59
N THR A 261 -0.91 -32.48 1.81
CA THR A 261 -2.11 -33.11 2.34
C THR A 261 -3.19 -32.14 2.87
N HIS A 262 -3.05 -30.82 2.73
CA HIS A 262 -4.01 -29.84 3.26
C HIS A 262 -4.42 -28.71 2.30
N LEU A 263 -4.36 -28.93 0.99
CA LEU A 263 -4.89 -28.00 -0.01
C LEU A 263 -5.99 -28.67 -0.85
N THR A 264 -6.99 -29.21 -0.19
CA THR A 264 -8.31 -29.47 -0.79
C THR A 264 -9.35 -28.75 0.06
N LEU A 265 -9.68 -27.55 -0.36
CA LEU A 265 -10.96 -26.93 -0.08
C LEU A 265 -11.73 -26.78 -1.37
#